data_437ad0b6fac604040f3285add00f125b
#
_entry.id   437ad0b6fac604040f3285add00f125b
#
_cell.length_a   1.000
_cell.length_b   1.000
_cell.length_c   1.000
_cell.angle_alpha   90.00
_cell.angle_beta   90.00
_cell.angle_gamma   90.00
#
_symmetry.space_group_name_H-M   'P 1'
#
loop_
_entity.id
_entity.type
_entity.pdbx_description
1 polymer ?
#
loop_
_entity_poly.entity_id
_entity_poly.type
_entity_poly.pdbx_seq_one_letter_code
_entity_poly.pdbx_strand_id
1 'polypeptide(L)'
;YYVAFDNFHVGELQAQSLLEGLEERFPGQEPWNVELFSGSADDSNSAVFFDGAMSVLQPAIDDGTITIVSGQTSVQQTATEDWAAENAQNRMDTILQTSYQGTQLHGVLSPNDTLARAIITSVQQAGKPVPVVTGQDSEVESVKSIMEGIQYSTINKDTSLLVAQTIKMVEQLQKGEEVDVNDTEQYDNGAKVVP
;
A
#
# COMPACT_ATOMS: atom_id res chain seq x y z
N TYR A 1 0.29 -25.87 -0.81
CA TYR A 1 1.40 -24.94 -0.98
C TYR A 1 0.88 -23.59 -1.47
N TYR A 2 1.49 -22.53 -1.04
CA TYR A 2 1.14 -21.14 -1.40
C TYR A 2 2.38 -20.45 -1.94
N VAL A 3 2.23 -19.72 -3.05
CA VAL A 3 3.32 -18.94 -3.65
C VAL A 3 2.86 -17.50 -3.72
N ALA A 4 3.55 -16.62 -3.02
CA ALA A 4 3.24 -15.20 -2.94
C ALA A 4 4.52 -14.37 -2.89
N PHE A 5 4.39 -13.06 -3.07
CA PHE A 5 5.42 -12.11 -2.65
C PHE A 5 5.42 -11.97 -1.12
N ASP A 6 6.51 -11.47 -0.57
CA ASP A 6 6.56 -11.03 0.81
C ASP A 6 5.72 -9.74 0.96
N ASN A 7 4.44 -9.93 1.25
CA ASN A 7 3.48 -8.84 1.32
C ASN A 7 3.73 -7.90 2.49
N PHE A 8 4.33 -8.39 3.59
CA PHE A 8 4.75 -7.53 4.69
C PHE A 8 5.86 -6.60 4.25
N HIS A 9 6.90 -7.14 3.59
CA HIS A 9 8.00 -6.33 3.06
C HIS A 9 7.54 -5.35 1.97
N VAL A 10 6.54 -5.70 1.15
CA VAL A 10 5.93 -4.74 0.21
C VAL A 10 5.35 -3.54 0.95
N GLY A 11 4.65 -3.78 2.07
CA GLY A 11 4.14 -2.70 2.91
C GLY A 11 5.24 -1.81 3.50
N GLU A 12 6.34 -2.42 4.00
CA GLU A 12 7.52 -1.68 4.46
C GLU A 12 8.09 -0.77 3.36
N LEU A 13 8.27 -1.30 2.15
CA LEU A 13 8.78 -0.53 1.01
C LEU A 13 7.86 0.64 0.63
N GLN A 14 6.54 0.45 0.67
CA GLN A 14 5.59 1.54 0.43
C GLN A 14 5.74 2.65 1.47
N ALA A 15 5.84 2.29 2.74
CA ALA A 15 6.00 3.25 3.82
C ALA A 15 7.35 3.98 3.78
N GLN A 16 8.44 3.28 3.49
CA GLN A 16 9.76 3.88 3.27
C GLN A 16 9.72 4.89 2.13
N SER A 17 9.12 4.51 0.99
CA SER A 17 8.96 5.40 -0.14
C SER A 17 8.10 6.63 0.19
N LEU A 18 7.06 6.47 1.02
CA LEU A 18 6.28 7.61 1.51
C LEU A 18 7.13 8.58 2.32
N LEU A 19 7.92 8.07 3.30
CA LEU A 19 8.80 8.90 4.13
C LEU A 19 9.85 9.63 3.29
N GLU A 20 10.51 8.93 2.36
CA GLU A 20 11.47 9.51 1.42
C GLU A 20 10.85 10.66 0.62
N GLY A 21 9.63 10.44 0.09
CA GLY A 21 8.92 11.45 -0.67
C GLY A 21 8.46 12.65 0.16
N LEU A 22 8.12 12.44 1.42
CA LEU A 22 7.78 13.52 2.35
C LEU A 22 9.01 14.38 2.65
N GLU A 23 10.15 13.76 2.93
CA GLU A 23 11.40 14.47 3.17
C GLU A 23 11.90 15.21 1.92
N GLU A 24 11.75 14.62 0.74
CA GLU A 24 12.13 15.24 -0.54
C GLU A 24 11.27 16.45 -0.89
N ARG A 25 9.93 16.33 -0.77
CA ARG A 25 8.99 17.36 -1.23
C ARG A 25 8.67 18.42 -0.16
N PHE A 26 8.78 18.06 1.11
CA PHE A 26 8.39 18.90 2.25
C PHE A 26 9.46 18.95 3.36
N PRO A 27 10.73 19.23 3.04
CA PRO A 27 11.81 19.24 4.04
C PRO A 27 11.54 20.29 5.11
N GLY A 28 11.64 19.93 6.38
CA GLY A 28 11.48 20.82 7.52
C GLY A 28 10.05 21.34 7.73
N GLN A 29 9.05 20.65 7.19
CA GLN A 29 7.63 21.00 7.34
C GLN A 29 6.88 20.01 8.28
N GLU A 30 7.61 19.31 9.13
CA GLU A 30 7.00 18.43 10.13
C GLU A 30 6.15 19.25 11.15
N PRO A 31 5.08 18.68 11.69
CA PRO A 31 4.53 17.36 11.39
C PRO A 31 3.91 17.26 9.99
N TRP A 32 4.23 16.17 9.28
CA TRP A 32 3.57 15.90 8.00
C TRP A 32 2.17 15.32 8.20
N ASN A 33 1.21 15.90 7.52
CA ASN A 33 -0.17 15.42 7.52
C ASN A 33 -0.32 14.31 6.48
N VAL A 34 -0.66 13.12 6.92
CA VAL A 34 -0.71 11.91 6.08
C VAL A 34 -2.06 11.23 6.26
N GLU A 35 -2.56 10.60 5.22
CA GLU A 35 -3.72 9.70 5.28
C GLU A 35 -3.34 8.28 4.86
N LEU A 36 -3.99 7.32 5.49
CA LEU A 36 -3.76 5.90 5.26
C LEU A 36 -4.95 5.29 4.51
N PHE A 37 -4.65 4.47 3.51
CA PHE A 37 -5.60 3.62 2.82
C PHE A 37 -5.11 2.19 2.85
N SER A 38 -6.03 1.25 3.03
CA SER A 38 -5.78 -0.18 2.91
C SER A 38 -6.70 -0.79 1.83
N GLY A 39 -6.40 -2.01 1.44
CA GLY A 39 -7.22 -2.76 0.49
C GLY A 39 -8.52 -3.27 1.10
N SER A 40 -9.17 -4.22 0.43
CA SER A 40 -10.42 -4.81 0.91
C SER A 40 -10.19 -5.60 2.21
N ALA A 41 -11.10 -5.45 3.16
CA ALA A 41 -10.99 -6.07 4.49
C ALA A 41 -11.16 -7.61 4.46
N ASP A 42 -11.76 -8.14 3.40
CA ASP A 42 -11.93 -9.58 3.15
C ASP A 42 -10.75 -10.22 2.40
N ASP A 43 -9.78 -9.41 1.92
CA ASP A 43 -8.53 -9.89 1.36
C ASP A 43 -7.48 -10.01 2.47
N SER A 44 -7.03 -11.23 2.76
CA SER A 44 -6.01 -11.50 3.77
C SER A 44 -4.68 -10.77 3.51
N ASN A 45 -4.36 -10.45 2.25
CA ASN A 45 -3.15 -9.70 1.91
C ASN A 45 -3.23 -8.24 2.34
N SER A 46 -4.43 -7.66 2.36
CA SER A 46 -4.64 -6.25 2.72
C SER A 46 -4.11 -5.93 4.12
N ALA A 47 -4.41 -6.78 5.10
CA ALA A 47 -3.90 -6.62 6.47
C ALA A 47 -2.37 -6.74 6.52
N VAL A 48 -1.79 -7.69 5.79
CA VAL A 48 -0.34 -7.93 5.77
C VAL A 48 0.42 -6.74 5.17
N PHE A 49 -0.05 -6.17 4.06
CA PHE A 49 0.51 -4.93 3.49
C PHE A 49 0.43 -3.78 4.49
N PHE A 50 -0.74 -3.61 5.12
CA PHE A 50 -0.95 -2.53 6.08
C PHE A 50 -0.06 -2.68 7.32
N ASP A 51 0.07 -3.88 7.89
CA ASP A 51 0.91 -4.14 9.04
C ASP A 51 2.40 -3.90 8.72
N GLY A 52 2.84 -4.29 7.52
CA GLY A 52 4.19 -3.98 7.04
C GLY A 52 4.42 -2.46 6.94
N ALA A 53 3.49 -1.72 6.37
CA ALA A 53 3.60 -0.26 6.30
C ALA A 53 3.57 0.39 7.69
N MET A 54 2.71 -0.06 8.59
CA MET A 54 2.63 0.48 9.94
C MET A 54 3.86 0.15 10.78
N SER A 55 4.57 -0.96 10.53
CA SER A 55 5.85 -1.25 11.20
C SER A 55 6.89 -0.15 10.98
N VAL A 56 6.81 0.55 9.85
CA VAL A 56 7.69 1.67 9.49
C VAL A 56 7.11 3.03 9.91
N LEU A 57 5.79 3.24 9.74
CA LEU A 57 5.17 4.55 9.99
C LEU A 57 4.81 4.78 11.46
N GLN A 58 4.52 3.73 12.23
CA GLN A 58 4.05 3.86 13.62
C GLN A 58 5.02 4.65 14.51
N PRO A 59 6.36 4.43 14.45
CA PRO A 59 7.30 5.25 15.22
C PRO A 59 7.21 6.75 14.92
N ALA A 60 7.05 7.13 13.64
CA ALA A 60 6.92 8.53 13.22
C ALA A 60 5.54 9.14 13.58
N ILE A 61 4.50 8.31 13.72
CA ILE A 61 3.20 8.73 14.23
C ILE A 61 3.29 8.93 15.74
N ASP A 62 3.94 8.02 16.46
CA ASP A 62 4.05 8.05 17.93
C ASP A 62 4.90 9.22 18.43
N ASP A 63 5.95 9.60 17.71
CA ASP A 63 6.79 10.75 18.04
C ASP A 63 6.27 12.10 17.52
N GLY A 64 5.18 12.06 16.73
CA GLY A 64 4.51 13.23 16.20
C GLY A 64 5.13 13.83 14.92
N THR A 65 6.10 13.15 14.29
CA THR A 65 6.64 13.52 12.97
C THR A 65 5.57 13.40 11.89
N ILE A 66 4.66 12.41 12.03
CA ILE A 66 3.49 12.24 11.16
C ILE A 66 2.22 12.44 11.97
N THR A 67 1.26 13.13 11.40
CA THR A 67 -0.10 13.26 11.92
C THR A 67 -1.11 12.66 10.96
N ILE A 68 -1.91 11.71 11.41
CA ILE A 68 -3.07 11.21 10.67
C ILE A 68 -4.27 12.08 11.02
N VAL A 69 -4.55 13.07 10.15
CA VAL A 69 -5.51 14.15 10.48
C VAL A 69 -6.94 13.61 10.62
N SER A 70 -7.30 12.60 9.84
CA SER A 70 -8.60 11.93 9.98
C SER A 70 -8.73 11.11 11.27
N GLY A 71 -7.61 10.78 11.92
CA GLY A 71 -7.55 9.86 13.06
C GLY A 71 -7.82 8.39 12.70
N GLN A 72 -7.87 8.04 11.42
CA GLN A 72 -8.15 6.69 10.94
C GLN A 72 -6.83 5.92 10.78
N THR A 73 -6.50 5.08 11.76
CA THR A 73 -5.19 4.40 11.85
C THR A 73 -5.25 2.87 11.83
N SER A 74 -6.45 2.29 11.83
CA SER A 74 -6.61 0.83 11.75
C SER A 74 -6.95 0.37 10.33
N VAL A 75 -6.60 -0.87 9.99
CA VAL A 75 -6.94 -1.47 8.69
C VAL A 75 -8.44 -1.40 8.39
N GLN A 76 -9.29 -1.61 9.41
CA GLN A 76 -10.76 -1.55 9.25
C GLN A 76 -11.28 -0.15 8.93
N GLN A 77 -10.67 0.89 9.51
CA GLN A 77 -11.06 2.28 9.25
C GLN A 77 -10.57 2.78 7.89
N THR A 78 -9.49 2.21 7.39
CA THR A 78 -8.82 2.61 6.14
C THR A 78 -9.18 1.72 4.95
N ALA A 79 -9.95 0.64 5.19
CA ALA A 79 -10.30 -0.35 4.19
C ALA A 79 -11.03 0.27 2.98
N THR A 80 -10.71 -0.28 1.82
CA THR A 80 -11.34 0.04 0.54
C THR A 80 -12.00 -1.23 0.02
N GLU A 81 -13.30 -1.36 0.24
CA GLU A 81 -14.09 -2.53 -0.13
C GLU A 81 -13.90 -2.86 -1.62
N ASP A 82 -13.75 -4.15 -1.91
CA ASP A 82 -13.54 -4.69 -3.26
C ASP A 82 -12.33 -4.10 -4.03
N TRP A 83 -11.41 -3.41 -3.34
CA TRP A 83 -10.34 -2.64 -4.00
C TRP A 83 -10.89 -1.65 -5.03
N ALA A 84 -12.11 -1.19 -4.84
CA ALA A 84 -12.81 -0.36 -5.81
C ALA A 84 -12.33 1.10 -5.80
N ALA A 85 -11.91 1.60 -6.98
CA ALA A 85 -11.46 2.98 -7.16
C ALA A 85 -12.50 4.00 -6.68
N GLU A 86 -13.80 3.75 -6.92
CA GLU A 86 -14.89 4.61 -6.48
C GLU A 86 -14.95 4.74 -4.96
N ASN A 87 -14.73 3.64 -4.23
CA ASN A 87 -14.73 3.64 -2.77
C ASN A 87 -13.55 4.45 -2.21
N ALA A 88 -12.36 4.33 -2.82
CA ALA A 88 -11.21 5.16 -2.46
C ALA A 88 -11.47 6.64 -2.74
N GLN A 89 -12.05 6.95 -3.90
CA GLN A 89 -12.42 8.33 -4.27
C GLN A 89 -13.41 8.92 -3.27
N ASN A 90 -14.52 8.25 -3.00
CA ASN A 90 -15.55 8.72 -2.07
C ASN A 90 -15.01 8.95 -0.65
N ARG A 91 -14.13 8.03 -0.18
CA ARG A 91 -13.49 8.19 1.11
C ARG A 91 -12.54 9.39 1.12
N MET A 92 -11.73 9.57 0.06
CA MET A 92 -10.82 10.70 -0.04
C MET A 92 -11.57 12.03 -0.13
N ASP A 93 -12.66 12.10 -0.91
CA ASP A 93 -13.52 13.29 -0.99
C ASP A 93 -14.07 13.66 0.40
N THR A 94 -14.50 12.67 1.18
CA THR A 94 -14.99 12.88 2.55
C THR A 94 -13.87 13.40 3.46
N ILE A 95 -12.69 12.81 3.42
CA ILE A 95 -11.52 13.23 4.22
C ILE A 95 -11.14 14.67 3.86
N LEU A 96 -11.08 15.02 2.58
CA LEU A 96 -10.75 16.38 2.14
C LEU A 96 -11.76 17.41 2.64
N GLN A 97 -13.05 17.06 2.64
CA GLN A 97 -14.12 17.95 3.09
C GLN A 97 -14.16 18.11 4.61
N THR A 98 -13.85 17.08 5.38
CA THR A 98 -13.98 17.09 6.84
C THR A 98 -12.71 17.50 7.56
N SER A 99 -11.54 17.09 7.06
CA SER A 99 -10.28 17.19 7.77
C SER A 99 -9.28 18.17 7.13
N TYR A 100 -9.44 18.50 5.85
CA TYR A 100 -8.45 19.28 5.11
C TYR A 100 -8.97 20.63 4.58
N GLN A 101 -9.96 21.25 5.21
CA GLN A 101 -10.50 22.56 4.78
C GLN A 101 -9.47 23.69 4.82
N GLY A 102 -8.56 23.70 5.79
CA GLY A 102 -7.51 24.71 5.93
C GLY A 102 -6.11 24.11 6.15
N THR A 103 -5.99 22.80 6.02
CA THR A 103 -4.78 22.04 6.32
C THR A 103 -4.22 21.45 5.03
N GLN A 104 -2.91 21.43 4.89
CA GLN A 104 -2.24 20.79 3.76
C GLN A 104 -2.15 19.28 3.99
N LEU A 105 -2.44 18.51 2.94
CA LEU A 105 -2.17 17.08 2.87
C LEU A 105 -0.77 16.89 2.26
N HIS A 106 0.14 16.23 2.98
CA HIS A 106 1.51 16.02 2.55
C HIS A 106 1.71 14.65 1.90
N GLY A 107 1.07 13.62 2.44
CA GLY A 107 1.22 12.25 1.96
C GLY A 107 -0.03 11.40 2.06
N VAL A 108 -0.08 10.37 1.22
CA VAL A 108 -1.09 9.31 1.28
C VAL A 108 -0.40 7.97 1.07
N LEU A 109 -0.53 7.08 2.05
CA LEU A 109 -0.23 5.67 1.86
C LEU A 109 -1.38 5.05 1.06
N SER A 110 -1.15 4.75 -0.20
CA SER A 110 -2.11 4.03 -1.05
C SER A 110 -1.63 2.61 -1.29
N PRO A 111 -2.46 1.58 -1.07
CA PRO A 111 -2.01 0.19 -1.11
C PRO A 111 -1.78 -0.34 -2.53
N ASN A 112 -2.37 0.30 -3.56
CA ASN A 112 -2.13 -0.05 -4.96
C ASN A 112 -2.33 1.13 -5.92
N ASP A 113 -2.00 0.94 -7.18
CA ASP A 113 -2.01 1.96 -8.22
C ASP A 113 -3.41 2.40 -8.63
N THR A 114 -4.36 1.47 -8.71
CA THR A 114 -5.77 1.79 -9.03
C THR A 114 -6.35 2.76 -8.00
N LEU A 115 -6.13 2.49 -6.70
CA LEU A 115 -6.59 3.36 -5.62
C LEU A 115 -5.80 4.68 -5.59
N ALA A 116 -4.49 4.64 -5.85
CA ALA A 116 -3.65 5.83 -5.92
C ALA A 116 -4.19 6.85 -6.94
N ARG A 117 -4.54 6.39 -8.15
CA ARG A 117 -5.11 7.25 -9.18
C ARG A 117 -6.46 7.84 -8.80
N ALA A 118 -7.31 7.06 -8.13
CA ALA A 118 -8.61 7.54 -7.63
C ALA A 118 -8.41 8.64 -6.56
N ILE A 119 -7.50 8.41 -5.62
CA ILE A 119 -7.12 9.39 -4.59
C ILE A 119 -6.57 10.67 -5.21
N ILE A 120 -5.63 10.56 -6.15
CA ILE A 120 -5.08 11.70 -6.88
C ILE A 120 -6.18 12.48 -7.61
N THR A 121 -7.13 11.78 -8.22
CA THR A 121 -8.28 12.41 -8.88
C THR A 121 -9.11 13.24 -7.91
N SER A 122 -9.42 12.72 -6.73
CA SER A 122 -10.13 13.47 -5.69
C SER A 122 -9.39 14.73 -5.27
N VAL A 123 -8.08 14.63 -5.04
CA VAL A 123 -7.24 15.76 -4.63
C VAL A 123 -7.24 16.85 -5.69
N GLN A 124 -7.09 16.47 -6.97
CA GLN A 124 -7.09 17.39 -8.10
C GLN A 124 -8.45 18.06 -8.29
N GLN A 125 -9.55 17.30 -8.17
CA GLN A 125 -10.92 17.84 -8.25
C GLN A 125 -11.23 18.81 -7.12
N ALA A 126 -10.64 18.60 -5.94
CA ALA A 126 -10.73 19.53 -4.82
C ALA A 126 -9.86 20.80 -5.00
N GLY A 127 -9.11 20.92 -6.10
CA GLY A 127 -8.22 22.03 -6.39
C GLY A 127 -7.02 22.13 -5.44
N LYS A 128 -6.60 20.99 -4.85
CA LYS A 128 -5.48 20.91 -3.93
C LYS A 128 -4.21 20.40 -4.61
N PRO A 129 -3.02 20.80 -4.11
CA PRO A 129 -1.77 20.19 -4.56
C PRO A 129 -1.78 18.67 -4.33
N VAL A 130 -1.27 17.92 -5.31
CA VAL A 130 -1.14 16.46 -5.17
C VAL A 130 -0.04 16.15 -4.15
N PRO A 131 -0.35 15.36 -3.10
CA PRO A 131 0.62 14.98 -2.07
C PRO A 131 1.59 13.90 -2.60
N VAL A 132 2.49 13.42 -1.75
CA VAL A 132 3.21 12.16 -2.00
C VAL A 132 2.21 11.02 -1.95
N VAL A 133 2.02 10.29 -3.05
CA VAL A 133 1.09 9.15 -3.12
C VAL A 133 1.86 7.90 -3.54
N THR A 134 1.80 6.88 -2.71
CA THR A 134 2.41 5.56 -3.00
C THR A 134 1.47 4.69 -3.85
N GLY A 135 1.98 3.58 -4.33
CA GLY A 135 1.21 2.59 -5.05
C GLY A 135 1.89 1.23 -5.09
N GLN A 136 1.29 0.31 -5.81
CA GLN A 136 1.79 -1.05 -6.04
C GLN A 136 1.16 -1.56 -7.34
N ASP A 137 1.83 -2.51 -8.00
CA ASP A 137 1.45 -3.26 -9.20
C ASP A 137 2.03 -2.71 -10.50
N SER A 138 2.69 -1.56 -10.49
CA SER A 138 3.36 -0.97 -11.67
C SER A 138 2.44 -0.89 -12.90
N GLU A 139 1.18 -0.48 -12.67
CA GLU A 139 0.22 -0.28 -13.75
C GLU A 139 0.71 0.81 -14.71
N VAL A 140 0.52 0.60 -16.00
CA VAL A 140 1.05 1.49 -17.05
C VAL A 140 0.68 2.96 -16.83
N GLU A 141 -0.58 3.22 -16.44
CA GLU A 141 -1.05 4.59 -16.22
C GLU A 141 -0.42 5.22 -14.97
N SER A 142 -0.12 4.42 -13.94
CA SER A 142 0.59 4.88 -12.75
C SER A 142 2.07 5.13 -13.03
N VAL A 143 2.72 4.28 -13.82
CA VAL A 143 4.10 4.53 -14.25
C VAL A 143 4.21 5.83 -15.06
N LYS A 144 3.27 6.11 -15.97
CA LYS A 144 3.21 7.41 -16.67
C LYS A 144 3.03 8.56 -15.68
N SER A 145 2.11 8.42 -14.73
CA SER A 145 1.84 9.42 -13.69
C SER A 145 3.08 9.71 -12.83
N ILE A 146 3.89 8.68 -12.54
CA ILE A 146 5.18 8.84 -11.83
C ILE A 146 6.17 9.60 -12.70
N MET A 147 6.29 9.27 -13.99
CA MET A 147 7.18 9.99 -14.92
C MET A 147 6.77 11.48 -15.08
N GLU A 148 5.51 11.80 -14.93
CA GLU A 148 4.97 13.16 -14.92
C GLU A 148 5.12 13.88 -13.56
N GLY A 149 5.61 13.19 -12.53
CA GLY A 149 5.79 13.71 -11.17
C GLY A 149 4.50 13.84 -10.37
N ILE A 150 3.40 13.22 -10.81
CA ILE A 150 2.09 13.28 -10.16
C ILE A 150 1.99 12.23 -9.05
N GLN A 151 2.02 10.94 -9.38
CA GLN A 151 2.18 9.86 -8.39
C GLN A 151 3.65 9.77 -7.99
N TYR A 152 3.95 9.46 -6.72
CA TYR A 152 5.33 9.42 -6.27
C TYR A 152 6.01 8.09 -6.59
N SER A 153 5.37 6.98 -6.24
CA SER A 153 5.99 5.65 -6.39
C SER A 153 4.98 4.54 -6.65
N THR A 154 5.49 3.41 -7.12
CA THR A 154 4.79 2.12 -7.19
C THR A 154 5.76 0.99 -6.92
N ILE A 155 5.29 -0.07 -6.27
CA ILE A 155 6.09 -1.28 -6.03
C ILE A 155 5.86 -2.26 -7.16
N ASN A 156 6.94 -2.64 -7.83
CA ASN A 156 6.89 -3.66 -8.89
C ASN A 156 6.90 -5.07 -8.28
N LYS A 157 5.91 -5.85 -8.65
CA LYS A 157 5.82 -7.28 -8.33
C LYS A 157 5.88 -8.09 -9.63
N ASP A 158 7.05 -8.59 -9.97
CA ASP A 158 7.24 -9.39 -11.19
C ASP A 158 6.56 -10.76 -11.05
N THR A 159 5.34 -10.86 -11.55
CA THR A 159 4.54 -12.08 -11.49
C THR A 159 5.16 -13.26 -12.24
N SER A 160 6.12 -13.03 -13.14
CA SER A 160 6.84 -14.11 -13.82
C SER A 160 7.63 -14.98 -12.84
N LEU A 161 8.12 -14.38 -11.74
CA LEU A 161 8.82 -15.10 -10.68
C LEU A 161 7.88 -16.06 -9.93
N LEU A 162 6.64 -15.64 -9.65
CA LEU A 162 5.62 -16.50 -9.02
C LEU A 162 5.25 -17.67 -9.93
N VAL A 163 5.07 -17.40 -11.22
CA VAL A 163 4.74 -18.43 -12.21
C VAL A 163 5.88 -19.46 -12.30
N ALA A 164 7.12 -19.00 -12.41
CA ALA A 164 8.28 -19.89 -12.49
C ALA A 164 8.40 -20.78 -11.24
N GLN A 165 8.24 -20.20 -10.04
CA GLN A 165 8.29 -20.97 -8.79
C GLN A 165 7.12 -21.94 -8.68
N THR A 166 5.92 -21.54 -9.06
CA THR A 166 4.73 -22.41 -9.06
C THR A 166 4.94 -23.61 -9.97
N ILE A 167 5.45 -23.42 -11.19
CA ILE A 167 5.75 -24.51 -12.13
C ILE A 167 6.77 -25.47 -11.52
N LYS A 168 7.86 -24.94 -10.96
CA LYS A 168 8.89 -25.75 -10.30
C LYS A 168 8.29 -26.63 -9.19
N MET A 169 7.45 -26.06 -8.33
CA MET A 169 6.80 -26.79 -7.23
C MET A 169 5.85 -27.88 -7.74
N VAL A 170 5.08 -27.60 -8.81
CA VAL A 170 4.22 -28.61 -9.46
C VAL A 170 5.05 -29.76 -10.03
N GLU A 171 6.17 -29.47 -10.68
CA GLU A 171 7.08 -30.49 -11.22
C GLU A 171 7.67 -31.38 -10.10
N GLN A 172 8.08 -30.78 -8.98
CA GLN A 172 8.56 -31.53 -7.80
C GLN A 172 7.48 -32.47 -7.28
N LEU A 173 6.25 -31.99 -7.11
CA LEU A 173 5.10 -32.81 -6.68
C LEU A 173 4.84 -33.99 -7.65
N GLN A 174 4.88 -33.75 -8.96
CA GLN A 174 4.65 -34.78 -9.96
C GLN A 174 5.74 -35.88 -9.95
N LYS A 175 6.97 -35.49 -9.59
CA LYS A 175 8.11 -36.44 -9.45
C LYS A 175 8.14 -37.13 -8.10
N GLY A 176 7.28 -36.77 -7.14
CA GLY A 176 7.31 -37.24 -5.77
C GLY A 176 8.52 -36.73 -4.98
N GLU A 177 9.09 -35.61 -5.41
CA GLU A 177 10.17 -34.90 -4.73
C GLU A 177 9.63 -34.02 -3.61
N GLU A 178 10.47 -33.65 -2.63
CA GLU A 178 10.14 -32.66 -1.63
C GLU A 178 10.05 -31.30 -2.28
N VAL A 179 8.99 -30.53 -1.92
CA VAL A 179 8.77 -29.20 -2.47
C VAL A 179 9.61 -28.18 -1.71
N ASP A 180 10.33 -27.34 -2.43
CA ASP A 180 11.08 -26.23 -1.85
C ASP A 180 10.12 -25.21 -1.20
N VAL A 181 10.20 -25.09 0.12
CA VAL A 181 9.43 -24.13 0.91
C VAL A 181 10.40 -23.29 1.73
N ASN A 182 10.23 -21.96 1.72
CA ASN A 182 11.10 -21.03 2.43
C ASN A 182 10.43 -20.31 3.61
N ASP A 183 9.11 -20.46 3.77
CA ASP A 183 8.34 -19.91 4.86
C ASP A 183 7.25 -20.90 5.31
N THR A 184 7.14 -21.11 6.61
CA THR A 184 6.16 -22.01 7.23
C THR A 184 5.29 -21.33 8.27
N GLU A 185 5.42 -20.01 8.46
CA GLU A 185 4.85 -19.27 9.59
C GLU A 185 3.95 -18.10 9.18
N GLN A 186 4.27 -17.41 8.07
CA GLN A 186 3.63 -16.16 7.69
C GLN A 186 2.15 -16.31 7.32
N TYR A 187 1.78 -17.45 6.71
CA TYR A 187 0.40 -17.69 6.25
C TYR A 187 -0.13 -19.01 6.82
N ASP A 188 -0.92 -18.90 7.90
CA ASP A 188 -1.75 -20.01 8.36
C ASP A 188 -3.15 -19.88 7.73
N ASN A 189 -3.40 -20.67 6.69
CA ASN A 189 -4.69 -20.73 6.01
C ASN A 189 -5.59 -21.86 6.54
N GLY A 190 -5.30 -22.41 7.72
CA GLY A 190 -6.04 -23.53 8.32
C GLY A 190 -5.83 -24.88 7.60
N ALA A 191 -5.17 -24.88 6.46
CA ALA A 191 -4.63 -26.10 5.86
C ALA A 191 -3.25 -26.35 6.50
N LYS A 192 -2.89 -27.62 6.64
CA LYS A 192 -1.57 -27.98 7.09
C LYS A 192 -0.56 -27.22 6.24
N VAL A 193 0.13 -26.24 6.83
CA VAL A 193 1.34 -25.69 6.23
C VAL A 193 2.25 -26.88 6.05
N VAL A 194 2.44 -27.28 4.82
CA VAL A 194 3.36 -28.35 4.50
C VAL A 194 4.70 -27.65 4.35
N PRO A 195 5.65 -27.95 5.23
CA PRO A 195 6.98 -27.39 5.16
C PRO A 195 7.62 -27.66 3.82
#